data_86ba310b6ae60f46578bf067809c67a1
#
_entry.id   86ba310b6ae60f46578bf067809c67a1
#
_cell.length_a   1.000
_cell.length_b   1.000
_cell.length_c   1.000
_cell.angle_alpha   90.00
_cell.angle_beta   90.00
_cell.angle_gamma   90.00
#
_symmetry.space_group_name_H-M   'P 1'
#
loop_
_entity.id
_entity.type
_entity.pdbx_description
1 polymer ?
#
loop_
_entity_poly.entity_id
_entity_poly.type
_entity_poly.pdbx_seq_one_letter_code
_entity_poly.pdbx_strand_id
1 'polypeptide(L)'
;MFPIQQSYSKEEQIKRYWKCNYTAAELQLAYWILLPKDVKPVQIKKQPIEGLDINNIGQYVSVDKTCSMLEVSVYYEHCWYEMNAADWLVKKLDLMGENILHYRKINGTSTGTYADILTSKKTNKGKSVISRFSVLKDYDPDFSGANYFMVKTSCFEEDYQERMFDMLQITNNWDLINKTNWNMAENLQPFSFNFKQNNFTFYFPTSWKMFKDSNHDNLSAQSIRFLLKHEDEGKNIGVVNIYLYAKTSKENFESIASNIETRLKNISEFECKIQKKVADNILNPKLEKAWYIQGDLEYPEKQFRAFLMSYLIQSNNGICYIESIGPRPSLNNYYWEASKRCIELIVESFNNLDFSKE
;
A
#
# COMPACT_ATOMS: atom_id res chain seq x y z
N MET A 1 -14.64 14.95 -8.45
CA MET A 1 -15.29 13.99 -9.37
C MET A 1 -14.25 13.53 -10.37
N PHE A 2 -13.93 12.22 -10.41
CA PHE A 2 -13.03 11.71 -11.45
C PHE A 2 -13.70 11.90 -12.82
N PRO A 3 -12.95 12.36 -13.85
CA PRO A 3 -13.49 12.36 -15.20
C PRO A 3 -13.77 10.93 -15.61
N ILE A 4 -15.00 10.67 -16.03
CA ILE A 4 -15.39 9.40 -16.60
C ILE A 4 -14.71 9.33 -17.97
N GLN A 5 -13.96 8.25 -18.19
CA GLN A 5 -13.23 7.88 -19.40
C GLN A 5 -13.57 8.68 -20.67
N GLN A 6 -12.75 9.69 -20.99
CA GLN A 6 -12.62 10.17 -22.34
C GLN A 6 -11.26 9.68 -22.85
N SER A 7 -11.27 8.90 -23.88
CA SER A 7 -10.07 8.57 -24.64
C SER A 7 -10.00 9.51 -25.84
N TYR A 8 -8.92 10.26 -25.93
CA TYR A 8 -8.59 10.94 -27.19
C TYR A 8 -8.20 9.90 -28.25
N SER A 9 -8.55 10.15 -29.51
CA SER A 9 -7.96 9.39 -30.60
C SER A 9 -6.43 9.58 -30.62
N LYS A 10 -5.68 8.64 -31.21
CA LYS A 10 -4.21 8.78 -31.33
C LYS A 10 -3.80 10.09 -31.98
N GLU A 11 -4.56 10.54 -32.99
CA GLU A 11 -4.33 11.78 -33.69
C GLU A 11 -4.52 13.02 -32.82
N GLU A 12 -5.55 13.02 -31.99
CA GLU A 12 -5.79 14.09 -31.01
C GLU A 12 -4.72 14.11 -29.91
N GLN A 13 -4.28 12.93 -29.43
CA GLN A 13 -3.17 12.86 -28.49
C GLN A 13 -1.89 13.46 -29.07
N ILE A 14 -1.49 13.07 -30.26
CA ILE A 14 -0.30 13.63 -30.95
C ILE A 14 -0.42 15.13 -31.16
N LYS A 15 -1.63 15.63 -31.47
CA LYS A 15 -1.88 17.06 -31.68
C LYS A 15 -1.77 17.84 -30.35
N ARG A 16 -2.24 17.32 -29.25
CA ARG A 16 -2.35 18.02 -27.95
C ARG A 16 -1.18 17.82 -27.02
N TYR A 17 -0.52 16.67 -27.09
CA TYR A 17 0.50 16.23 -26.12
C TYR A 17 1.84 15.98 -26.80
N TRP A 18 2.88 15.93 -25.98
CA TRP A 18 4.21 15.51 -26.37
C TRP A 18 4.81 14.60 -25.30
N LYS A 19 5.66 13.65 -25.71
CA LYS A 19 6.34 12.74 -24.81
C LYS A 19 7.63 13.38 -24.34
N CYS A 20 7.75 13.61 -23.04
CA CYS A 20 8.96 14.06 -22.39
C CYS A 20 9.71 12.85 -21.82
N ASN A 21 10.98 12.68 -22.17
CA ASN A 21 11.87 11.69 -21.57
C ASN A 21 12.80 12.44 -20.62
N TYR A 22 12.79 12.02 -19.36
CA TYR A 22 13.74 12.48 -18.35
C TYR A 22 14.85 11.43 -18.22
N THR A 23 16.10 11.86 -18.40
CA THR A 23 17.28 11.03 -18.21
C THR A 23 17.98 11.45 -16.92
N ALA A 24 18.07 10.54 -15.94
CA ALA A 24 18.78 10.74 -14.70
C ALA A 24 20.19 10.14 -14.79
N ALA A 25 21.10 10.61 -13.91
CA ALA A 25 22.39 9.97 -13.73
C ALA A 25 22.23 8.53 -13.21
N GLU A 26 21.26 8.31 -12.33
CA GLU A 26 20.81 7.00 -11.87
C GLU A 26 19.75 6.49 -12.86
N LEU A 27 20.10 5.42 -13.57
CA LEU A 27 19.25 4.88 -14.65
C LEU A 27 17.86 4.45 -14.17
N GLN A 28 17.74 4.00 -12.93
CA GLN A 28 16.49 3.59 -12.30
C GLN A 28 15.50 4.74 -12.11
N LEU A 29 16.00 5.99 -12.06
CA LEU A 29 15.16 7.18 -11.91
C LEU A 29 14.72 7.79 -13.25
N ALA A 30 15.16 7.21 -14.38
CA ALA A 30 14.78 7.69 -15.70
C ALA A 30 13.34 7.32 -16.02
N TYR A 31 12.55 8.29 -16.47
CA TYR A 31 11.14 8.09 -16.79
C TYR A 31 10.73 8.83 -18.06
N TRP A 32 9.61 8.45 -18.62
CA TRP A 32 8.91 9.23 -19.62
C TRP A 32 7.53 9.64 -19.10
N ILE A 33 7.05 10.78 -19.57
CA ILE A 33 5.75 11.34 -19.20
C ILE A 33 5.12 12.05 -20.38
N LEU A 34 3.80 11.90 -20.54
CA LEU A 34 3.04 12.59 -21.58
C LEU A 34 2.55 13.94 -21.03
N LEU A 35 2.93 15.02 -21.67
CA LEU A 35 2.63 16.39 -21.23
C LEU A 35 1.83 17.14 -22.28
N PRO A 36 0.88 18.03 -21.92
CA PRO A 36 0.29 18.99 -22.82
C PRO A 36 1.36 19.88 -23.47
N LYS A 37 1.11 20.35 -24.69
CA LYS A 37 2.10 21.16 -25.45
C LYS A 37 2.44 22.49 -24.81
N ASP A 38 1.53 23.05 -24.01
CA ASP A 38 1.74 24.27 -23.24
C ASP A 38 2.54 24.04 -21.93
N VAL A 39 2.74 22.78 -21.51
CA VAL A 39 3.50 22.44 -20.29
C VAL A 39 4.96 22.16 -20.63
N LYS A 40 5.87 22.83 -19.95
CA LYS A 40 7.33 22.76 -20.20
C LYS A 40 8.10 22.46 -18.90
N PRO A 41 9.27 21.80 -19.01
CA PRO A 41 10.13 21.57 -17.89
C PRO A 41 10.65 22.89 -17.32
N VAL A 42 10.75 22.94 -15.99
CA VAL A 42 11.36 24.07 -15.28
C VAL A 42 12.49 23.55 -14.41
N GLN A 43 13.42 24.46 -14.06
CA GLN A 43 14.50 24.09 -13.16
C GLN A 43 13.92 23.73 -11.79
N ILE A 44 14.24 22.53 -11.32
CA ILE A 44 13.83 22.05 -10.01
C ILE A 44 14.51 22.91 -8.96
N LYS A 45 13.76 23.65 -8.20
CA LYS A 45 14.26 24.21 -6.95
C LYS A 45 14.28 23.06 -5.96
N LYS A 46 15.48 22.56 -5.64
CA LYS A 46 15.71 21.56 -4.58
C LYS A 46 15.28 22.16 -3.22
N GLN A 47 14.01 22.22 -2.97
CA GLN A 47 13.47 22.44 -1.63
C GLN A 47 12.87 21.10 -1.21
N PRO A 48 13.50 20.39 -0.25
CA PRO A 48 12.82 19.28 0.40
C PRO A 48 11.49 19.82 0.92
N ILE A 49 10.42 19.12 0.68
CA ILE A 49 9.16 19.41 1.36
C ILE A 49 9.42 19.13 2.82
N GLU A 50 9.38 20.18 3.65
CA GLU A 50 9.74 20.10 5.07
C GLU A 50 9.00 18.93 5.75
N GLY A 51 9.76 18.01 6.35
CA GLY A 51 9.22 16.81 7.00
C GLY A 51 8.90 15.62 6.06
N LEU A 52 9.26 15.69 4.78
CA LEU A 52 9.08 14.60 3.81
C LEU A 52 10.41 14.18 3.20
N ASP A 53 10.77 12.89 3.40
CA ASP A 53 11.94 12.27 2.77
C ASP A 53 11.62 11.85 1.32
N ILE A 54 11.13 12.79 0.52
CA ILE A 54 10.89 12.58 -0.91
C ILE A 54 11.74 13.53 -1.76
N ASN A 55 12.26 12.99 -2.84
CA ASN A 55 13.07 13.74 -3.80
C ASN A 55 12.24 14.17 -5.00
N ASN A 56 12.24 15.46 -5.33
CA ASN A 56 11.66 15.95 -6.58
C ASN A 56 12.67 15.74 -7.71
N ILE A 57 12.30 14.95 -8.71
CA ILE A 57 13.12 14.63 -9.89
C ILE A 57 12.59 15.24 -11.19
N GLY A 58 11.39 15.80 -11.18
CA GLY A 58 10.82 16.47 -12.37
C GLY A 58 9.80 17.51 -11.98
N GLN A 59 9.89 18.68 -12.60
CA GLN A 59 8.91 19.75 -12.43
C GLN A 59 8.61 20.41 -13.76
N TYR A 60 7.31 20.57 -14.04
CA TYR A 60 6.80 21.13 -15.29
C TYR A 60 5.65 22.07 -14.99
N VAL A 61 5.53 23.16 -15.78
CA VAL A 61 4.47 24.16 -15.60
C VAL A 61 3.93 24.62 -16.95
N SER A 62 2.67 25.06 -16.95
CA SER A 62 2.09 25.76 -18.09
C SER A 62 2.84 27.07 -18.34
N VAL A 63 3.25 27.29 -19.56
CA VAL A 63 3.97 28.53 -19.99
C VAL A 63 3.05 29.52 -20.68
N ASP A 64 1.92 29.07 -21.19
CA ASP A 64 0.93 29.92 -21.81
C ASP A 64 0.05 30.60 -20.78
N LYS A 65 0.18 31.91 -20.66
CA LYS A 65 -0.59 32.72 -19.70
C LYS A 65 -2.07 32.86 -20.06
N THR A 66 -2.46 32.46 -21.28
CA THR A 66 -3.86 32.47 -21.74
C THR A 66 -4.59 31.19 -21.34
N CYS A 67 -3.85 30.14 -20.94
CA CYS A 67 -4.39 28.89 -20.44
C CYS A 67 -4.38 28.89 -18.92
N SER A 68 -5.32 28.17 -18.34
CA SER A 68 -5.34 27.88 -16.89
C SER A 68 -4.04 27.20 -16.46
N MET A 69 -3.57 27.52 -15.25
CA MET A 69 -2.32 27.02 -14.71
C MET A 69 -2.40 25.52 -14.47
N LEU A 70 -1.37 24.79 -14.93
CA LEU A 70 -1.17 23.37 -14.62
C LEU A 70 0.28 23.17 -14.17
N GLU A 71 0.45 22.59 -12.99
CA GLU A 71 1.75 22.16 -12.47
C GLU A 71 1.82 20.64 -12.47
N VAL A 72 2.98 20.09 -12.82
CA VAL A 72 3.28 18.66 -12.78
C VAL A 72 4.58 18.46 -12.05
N SER A 73 4.61 17.53 -11.09
CA SER A 73 5.82 17.19 -10.36
C SER A 73 5.96 15.67 -10.30
N VAL A 74 7.20 15.20 -10.38
CA VAL A 74 7.55 13.79 -10.23
C VAL A 74 8.46 13.66 -9.02
N TYR A 75 8.08 12.80 -8.10
CA TYR A 75 8.81 12.55 -6.86
C TYR A 75 9.16 11.08 -6.74
N TYR A 76 10.23 10.78 -5.98
CA TYR A 76 10.55 9.43 -5.59
C TYR A 76 11.07 9.39 -4.15
N GLU A 77 11.00 8.19 -3.56
CA GLU A 77 11.63 7.82 -2.31
C GLU A 77 12.09 6.37 -2.39
N HIS A 78 13.28 6.12 -1.89
CA HIS A 78 13.78 4.76 -1.71
C HIS A 78 13.33 4.21 -0.35
N CYS A 79 12.73 3.02 -0.34
CA CYS A 79 12.29 2.36 0.89
C CYS A 79 12.79 0.92 0.93
N TRP A 80 13.32 0.54 2.08
CA TRP A 80 13.91 -0.79 2.32
C TRP A 80 12.85 -1.87 2.58
N TYR A 81 11.63 -1.47 2.99
CA TYR A 81 10.59 -2.40 3.40
C TYR A 81 9.60 -2.65 2.29
N GLU A 82 9.13 -3.91 2.22
CA GLU A 82 8.02 -4.24 1.34
C GLU A 82 6.72 -3.62 1.88
N MET A 83 6.10 -2.78 1.07
CA MET A 83 4.79 -2.21 1.31
C MET A 83 4.06 -1.94 -0.01
N ASN A 84 2.74 -1.76 0.06
CA ASN A 84 1.97 -1.40 -1.12
C ASN A 84 2.23 0.04 -1.57
N ALA A 85 2.41 0.25 -2.86
CA ALA A 85 2.59 1.59 -3.43
C ALA A 85 1.41 2.51 -3.12
N ALA A 86 0.19 1.98 -3.13
CA ALA A 86 -1.01 2.73 -2.76
C ALA A 86 -0.99 3.20 -1.31
N ASP A 87 -0.55 2.36 -0.37
CA ASP A 87 -0.46 2.71 1.05
C ASP A 87 0.64 3.75 1.31
N TRP A 88 1.80 3.60 0.63
CA TRP A 88 2.86 4.60 0.65
C TRP A 88 2.36 5.96 0.17
N LEU A 89 1.62 6.00 -0.96
CA LEU A 89 1.08 7.26 -1.48
C LEU A 89 0.10 7.90 -0.49
N VAL A 90 -0.87 7.15 0.05
CA VAL A 90 -1.83 7.67 1.04
C VAL A 90 -1.12 8.29 2.22
N LYS A 91 -0.09 7.63 2.74
CA LYS A 91 0.72 8.16 3.84
C LYS A 91 1.44 9.45 3.46
N LYS A 92 2.01 9.54 2.25
CA LYS A 92 2.64 10.79 1.78
C LYS A 92 1.63 11.92 1.64
N LEU A 93 0.43 11.64 1.15
CA LEU A 93 -0.64 12.64 1.03
C LEU A 93 -1.07 13.20 2.40
N ASP A 94 -1.18 12.33 3.40
CA ASP A 94 -1.47 12.75 4.77
C ASP A 94 -0.38 13.67 5.33
N LEU A 95 0.89 13.30 5.18
CA LEU A 95 2.04 14.13 5.55
C LEU A 95 2.10 15.47 4.79
N MET A 96 1.68 15.47 3.53
CA MET A 96 1.57 16.70 2.73
C MET A 96 0.37 17.57 3.11
N GLY A 97 -0.50 17.09 3.99
CA GLY A 97 -1.75 17.78 4.36
C GLY A 97 -2.75 17.85 3.23
N GLU A 98 -2.77 16.87 2.35
CA GLU A 98 -3.73 16.75 1.25
C GLU A 98 -5.03 16.13 1.77
N ASN A 99 -6.18 16.72 1.44
CA ASN A 99 -7.49 16.15 1.74
C ASN A 99 -7.95 15.27 0.58
N ILE A 100 -8.09 13.97 0.81
CA ILE A 100 -8.49 13.00 -0.22
C ILE A 100 -9.97 13.18 -0.54
N LEU A 101 -10.28 13.55 -1.77
CA LEU A 101 -11.63 13.67 -2.33
C LEU A 101 -12.11 12.35 -2.93
N HIS A 102 -11.24 11.70 -3.69
CA HIS A 102 -11.51 10.41 -4.33
C HIS A 102 -10.27 9.52 -4.30
N TYR A 103 -10.48 8.27 -3.99
CA TYR A 103 -9.47 7.22 -3.99
C TYR A 103 -9.93 6.06 -4.88
N ARG A 104 -9.11 5.70 -5.84
CA ARG A 104 -9.29 4.52 -6.67
C ARG A 104 -8.06 3.62 -6.56
N LYS A 105 -8.24 2.49 -5.89
CA LYS A 105 -7.23 1.42 -5.85
C LYS A 105 -7.26 0.68 -7.18
N ILE A 106 -6.11 0.49 -7.78
CA ILE A 106 -5.94 -0.27 -9.01
C ILE A 106 -5.15 -1.50 -8.63
N ASN A 107 -5.79 -2.66 -8.70
CA ASN A 107 -5.09 -3.92 -8.48
C ASN A 107 -4.24 -4.19 -9.71
N GLY A 108 -2.93 -4.23 -9.52
CA GLY A 108 -2.00 -4.74 -10.52
C GLY A 108 -2.08 -6.26 -10.61
N THR A 109 -1.41 -6.84 -11.59
CA THR A 109 -1.19 -8.29 -11.66
C THR A 109 -0.30 -8.70 -10.50
N SER A 110 -0.73 -9.69 -9.74
CA SER A 110 -0.07 -10.49 -8.71
C SER A 110 0.57 -9.81 -7.47
N THR A 111 1.21 -8.65 -7.53
CA THR A 111 2.06 -8.21 -6.42
C THR A 111 2.00 -6.72 -6.06
N GLY A 112 1.22 -5.91 -6.74
CA GLY A 112 1.22 -4.47 -6.48
C GLY A 112 -0.17 -3.84 -6.54
N THR A 113 -0.46 -2.99 -5.56
CA THR A 113 -1.62 -2.11 -5.64
C THR A 113 -1.16 -0.70 -5.98
N TYR A 114 -1.64 -0.22 -7.11
CA TYR A 114 -1.47 1.16 -7.53
C TYR A 114 -2.66 2.00 -7.06
N ALA A 115 -2.52 3.29 -7.08
CA ALA A 115 -3.61 4.19 -6.75
C ALA A 115 -3.66 5.37 -7.72
N ASP A 116 -4.88 5.84 -7.94
CA ASP A 116 -5.20 7.09 -8.60
C ASP A 116 -6.03 7.90 -7.61
N ILE A 117 -5.50 9.01 -7.13
CA ILE A 117 -6.07 9.76 -6.02
C ILE A 117 -6.28 11.21 -6.43
N LEU A 118 -7.48 11.73 -6.17
CA LEU A 118 -7.81 13.13 -6.30
C LEU A 118 -7.88 13.76 -4.91
N THR A 119 -7.22 14.90 -4.76
CA THR A 119 -7.17 15.63 -3.48
C THR A 119 -7.52 17.09 -3.64
N SER A 120 -7.75 17.74 -2.49
CA SER A 120 -7.81 19.20 -2.40
C SER A 120 -6.94 19.69 -1.25
N LYS A 121 -6.34 20.87 -1.44
CA LYS A 121 -5.57 21.54 -0.39
C LYS A 121 -5.76 23.04 -0.50
N LYS A 122 -5.86 23.73 0.64
CA LYS A 122 -5.84 25.19 0.68
C LYS A 122 -4.39 25.70 0.70
N THR A 123 -4.08 26.66 -0.14
CA THR A 123 -2.80 27.38 -0.09
C THR A 123 -2.78 28.31 1.12
N ASN A 124 -1.60 28.79 1.48
CA ASN A 124 -1.43 29.82 2.54
C ASN A 124 -2.19 31.13 2.24
N LYS A 125 -2.55 31.35 0.98
CA LYS A 125 -3.37 32.51 0.52
C LYS A 125 -4.87 32.21 0.49
N GLY A 126 -5.30 31.05 1.01
CA GLY A 126 -6.70 30.63 1.07
C GLY A 126 -7.29 30.10 -0.25
N LYS A 127 -6.53 30.06 -1.36
CA LYS A 127 -7.00 29.47 -2.62
C LYS A 127 -7.02 27.95 -2.51
N SER A 128 -8.07 27.32 -3.04
CA SER A 128 -8.14 25.87 -3.17
C SER A 128 -7.35 25.39 -4.39
N VAL A 129 -6.58 24.32 -4.20
CA VAL A 129 -5.85 23.61 -5.26
C VAL A 129 -6.39 22.19 -5.31
N ILE A 130 -6.71 21.73 -6.51
CA ILE A 130 -7.05 20.34 -6.80
C ILE A 130 -5.80 19.67 -7.33
N SER A 131 -5.47 18.50 -6.79
CA SER A 131 -4.33 17.71 -7.25
C SER A 131 -4.76 16.29 -7.57
N ARG A 132 -4.12 15.68 -8.58
CA ARG A 132 -4.28 14.28 -8.94
C ARG A 132 -2.94 13.57 -8.85
N PHE A 133 -2.95 12.38 -8.28
CA PHE A 133 -1.76 11.59 -8.03
C PHE A 133 -1.89 10.21 -8.64
N SER A 134 -0.78 9.70 -9.16
CA SER A 134 -0.58 8.29 -9.47
C SER A 134 0.75 7.83 -8.92
N VAL A 135 0.88 6.52 -8.66
CA VAL A 135 2.04 5.92 -8.01
C VAL A 135 2.54 4.72 -8.79
N LEU A 136 3.86 4.55 -8.85
CA LEU A 136 4.56 3.34 -9.28
C LEU A 136 5.54 2.90 -8.20
N LYS A 137 5.86 1.60 -8.20
CA LYS A 137 6.95 1.02 -7.42
C LYS A 137 7.79 0.16 -8.35
N ASP A 138 9.09 0.24 -8.22
CA ASP A 138 10.04 -0.61 -8.94
C ASP A 138 11.20 -0.99 -8.02
N TYR A 139 11.65 -2.24 -8.13
CA TYR A 139 12.79 -2.75 -7.37
C TYR A 139 14.08 -2.00 -7.72
N ASP A 140 14.93 -1.76 -6.73
CA ASP A 140 16.25 -1.18 -6.94
C ASP A 140 17.34 -2.26 -6.83
N PRO A 141 17.90 -2.73 -7.95
CA PRO A 141 18.88 -3.78 -7.95
C PRO A 141 20.25 -3.36 -7.35
N ASP A 142 20.54 -2.07 -7.30
CA ASP A 142 21.83 -1.56 -6.84
C ASP A 142 21.88 -1.42 -5.32
N PHE A 143 20.74 -1.09 -4.69
CA PHE A 143 20.66 -0.78 -3.26
C PHE A 143 19.82 -1.75 -2.45
N SER A 144 19.17 -2.76 -3.05
CA SER A 144 18.05 -3.50 -2.45
C SER A 144 16.92 -2.56 -1.99
N GLY A 145 15.72 -3.09 -1.76
CA GLY A 145 14.56 -2.26 -1.53
C GLY A 145 13.86 -1.86 -2.82
N ALA A 146 13.01 -0.85 -2.78
CA ALA A 146 12.32 -0.35 -3.95
C ALA A 146 12.24 1.18 -3.96
N ASN A 147 12.22 1.73 -5.16
CA ASN A 147 11.92 3.12 -5.40
C ASN A 147 10.41 3.28 -5.60
N TYR A 148 9.81 4.14 -4.79
CA TYR A 148 8.39 4.52 -4.89
C TYR A 148 8.32 5.86 -5.58
N PHE A 149 7.59 5.93 -6.67
CA PHE A 149 7.44 7.14 -7.47
C PHE A 149 6.01 7.64 -7.42
N MET A 150 5.82 8.95 -7.36
CA MET A 150 4.52 9.56 -7.60
C MET A 150 4.60 10.69 -8.61
N VAL A 151 3.60 10.74 -9.49
CA VAL A 151 3.32 11.90 -10.32
C VAL A 151 2.18 12.67 -9.69
N LYS A 152 2.42 13.94 -9.44
CA LYS A 152 1.44 14.92 -8.98
C LYS A 152 1.13 15.89 -10.10
N THR A 153 -0.15 16.09 -10.39
CA THR A 153 -0.64 17.20 -11.23
C THR A 153 -1.51 18.12 -10.39
N SER A 154 -1.43 19.42 -10.58
CA SER A 154 -2.18 20.39 -9.76
C SER A 154 -2.65 21.58 -10.57
N CYS A 155 -3.85 22.06 -10.26
CA CYS A 155 -4.39 23.33 -10.75
C CYS A 155 -5.22 24.02 -9.67
N PHE A 156 -5.59 25.28 -9.86
CA PHE A 156 -6.58 25.89 -8.99
C PHE A 156 -7.95 25.24 -9.21
N GLU A 157 -8.77 25.24 -8.15
CA GLU A 157 -10.11 24.64 -8.21
C GLU A 157 -10.98 25.29 -9.30
N GLU A 158 -10.84 26.57 -9.54
CA GLU A 158 -11.52 27.33 -10.59
C GLU A 158 -11.16 26.83 -11.99
N ASP A 159 -9.93 26.32 -12.18
CA ASP A 159 -9.40 25.81 -13.45
C ASP A 159 -9.64 24.30 -13.65
N TYR A 160 -10.12 23.60 -12.64
CA TYR A 160 -10.17 22.14 -12.63
C TYR A 160 -10.99 21.55 -13.79
N GLN A 161 -12.12 22.16 -14.12
CA GLN A 161 -12.98 21.69 -15.21
C GLN A 161 -12.27 21.72 -16.57
N GLU A 162 -11.41 22.69 -16.78
CA GLU A 162 -10.61 22.81 -18.02
C GLU A 162 -9.44 21.82 -18.02
N ARG A 163 -8.78 21.62 -16.87
CA ARG A 163 -7.54 20.85 -16.74
C ARG A 163 -7.73 19.38 -16.31
N MET A 164 -8.91 18.96 -15.90
CA MET A 164 -9.11 17.60 -15.36
C MET A 164 -8.71 16.48 -16.33
N PHE A 165 -8.88 16.68 -17.65
CA PHE A 165 -8.46 15.72 -18.66
C PHE A 165 -6.95 15.67 -18.85
N ASP A 166 -6.30 16.84 -18.85
CA ASP A 166 -4.85 16.91 -18.91
C ASP A 166 -4.25 16.19 -17.68
N MET A 167 -4.79 16.44 -16.49
CA MET A 167 -4.37 15.76 -15.26
C MET A 167 -4.53 14.24 -15.37
N LEU A 168 -5.66 13.77 -15.92
CA LEU A 168 -5.91 12.35 -16.17
C LEU A 168 -4.91 11.77 -17.17
N GLN A 169 -4.68 12.45 -18.30
CA GLN A 169 -3.76 11.96 -19.32
C GLN A 169 -2.32 11.87 -18.80
N ILE A 170 -1.88 12.84 -18.04
CA ILE A 170 -0.53 12.84 -17.44
C ILE A 170 -0.38 11.69 -16.46
N THR A 171 -1.31 11.54 -15.49
CA THR A 171 -1.21 10.52 -14.45
C THR A 171 -1.38 9.09 -14.95
N ASN A 172 -2.00 8.89 -16.12
CA ASN A 172 -2.16 7.58 -16.75
C ASN A 172 -1.13 7.27 -17.83
N ASN A 173 -0.34 8.24 -18.28
CA ASN A 173 0.62 8.07 -19.37
C ASN A 173 2.02 8.51 -18.94
N TRP A 174 2.58 7.78 -18.03
CA TRP A 174 3.98 7.87 -17.63
C TRP A 174 4.47 6.50 -17.17
N ASP A 175 5.76 6.24 -17.28
CA ASP A 175 6.38 5.01 -16.78
C ASP A 175 7.90 5.20 -16.68
N LEU A 176 8.57 4.29 -16.00
CA LEU A 176 10.02 4.21 -15.94
C LEU A 176 10.59 3.73 -17.29
N ILE A 177 11.76 4.25 -17.68
CA ILE A 177 12.43 3.85 -18.91
C ILE A 177 13.17 2.51 -18.71
N ASN A 178 13.78 2.34 -17.55
CA ASN A 178 14.60 1.17 -17.20
C ASN A 178 13.91 0.36 -16.08
N LYS A 179 12.65 -0.02 -16.30
CA LYS A 179 11.86 -0.76 -15.34
C LYS A 179 12.38 -2.18 -15.16
N THR A 180 12.53 -2.62 -13.93
CA THR A 180 12.94 -4.00 -13.61
C THR A 180 11.81 -5.01 -13.81
N ASN A 181 10.55 -4.55 -13.85
CA ASN A 181 9.34 -5.38 -13.84
C ASN A 181 9.20 -6.23 -12.56
N TRP A 182 9.93 -5.90 -11.51
CA TRP A 182 9.82 -6.51 -10.20
C TRP A 182 9.18 -5.54 -9.21
N ASN A 183 7.97 -5.85 -8.77
CA ASN A 183 7.14 -4.95 -7.96
C ASN A 183 7.26 -5.19 -6.45
N MET A 184 8.30 -5.92 -6.02
CA MET A 184 8.57 -6.19 -4.60
C MET A 184 9.84 -5.47 -4.18
N ALA A 185 9.87 -4.94 -2.96
CA ALA A 185 11.07 -4.32 -2.41
C ALA A 185 12.10 -5.36 -1.95
N GLU A 186 11.68 -6.60 -1.75
CA GLU A 186 12.52 -7.70 -1.28
C GLU A 186 11.98 -9.06 -1.74
N ASN A 187 12.80 -10.09 -1.62
CA ASN A 187 12.39 -11.44 -1.92
C ASN A 187 11.38 -11.96 -0.89
N LEU A 188 10.58 -12.93 -1.31
CA LEU A 188 9.68 -13.66 -0.43
C LEU A 188 10.32 -14.99 -0.03
N GLN A 189 10.14 -15.37 1.24
CA GLN A 189 10.53 -16.69 1.73
C GLN A 189 9.30 -17.56 1.94
N PRO A 190 9.37 -18.85 1.54
CA PRO A 190 8.28 -19.78 1.74
C PRO A 190 8.24 -20.28 3.18
N PHE A 191 7.03 -20.46 3.68
CA PHE A 191 6.77 -21.21 4.90
C PHE A 191 5.97 -22.46 4.57
N SER A 192 6.35 -23.60 5.17
CA SER A 192 5.58 -24.84 5.08
C SER A 192 5.58 -25.53 6.44
N PHE A 193 4.40 -25.91 6.89
CA PHE A 193 4.25 -26.57 8.17
C PHE A 193 3.10 -27.59 8.17
N ASN A 194 3.42 -28.81 8.60
CA ASN A 194 2.43 -29.88 8.75
C ASN A 194 1.91 -29.90 10.19
N PHE A 195 0.58 -29.73 10.34
CA PHE A 195 -0.09 -29.78 11.61
C PHE A 195 -1.34 -30.66 11.53
N LYS A 196 -1.37 -31.75 12.31
CA LYS A 196 -2.51 -32.68 12.37
C LYS A 196 -3.01 -33.10 10.97
N GLN A 197 -2.12 -33.53 10.11
CA GLN A 197 -2.37 -33.98 8.72
C GLN A 197 -2.77 -32.87 7.74
N ASN A 198 -2.77 -31.60 8.15
CA ASN A 198 -2.98 -30.48 7.27
C ASN A 198 -1.62 -29.82 6.96
N ASN A 199 -1.39 -29.54 5.70
CA ASN A 199 -0.20 -28.82 5.26
C ASN A 199 -0.57 -27.36 5.03
N PHE A 200 0.10 -26.46 5.73
CA PHE A 200 -0.05 -25.02 5.62
C PHE A 200 1.14 -24.43 4.92
N THR A 201 0.90 -23.66 3.87
CA THR A 201 1.95 -22.98 3.10
C THR A 201 1.57 -21.53 2.87
N PHE A 202 2.55 -20.63 2.91
CA PHE A 202 2.40 -19.22 2.54
C PHE A 202 3.78 -18.59 2.33
N TYR A 203 3.80 -17.35 1.86
CA TYR A 203 5.01 -16.57 1.65
C TYR A 203 4.97 -15.29 2.49
N PHE A 204 6.14 -14.81 2.90
CA PHE A 204 6.32 -13.54 3.61
C PHE A 204 7.67 -12.91 3.29
N PRO A 205 7.87 -11.60 3.50
CA PRO A 205 9.11 -10.91 3.14
C PRO A 205 10.34 -11.45 3.90
N THR A 206 11.50 -11.46 3.25
CA THR A 206 12.75 -12.00 3.83
C THR A 206 13.28 -11.21 5.02
N SER A 207 12.90 -9.94 5.15
CA SER A 207 13.22 -9.10 6.31
C SER A 207 12.53 -9.55 7.62
N TRP A 208 11.48 -10.37 7.50
CA TRP A 208 10.76 -10.91 8.65
C TRP A 208 11.32 -12.27 9.08
N LYS A 209 11.42 -12.48 10.38
CA LYS A 209 11.88 -13.76 10.97
C LYS A 209 10.75 -14.49 11.65
N MET A 210 10.60 -15.77 11.34
CA MET A 210 9.55 -16.63 11.91
C MET A 210 10.07 -17.39 13.14
N PHE A 211 9.26 -17.38 14.20
CA PHE A 211 9.50 -18.14 15.42
C PHE A 211 8.26 -18.98 15.75
N LYS A 212 8.46 -20.24 16.11
CA LYS A 212 7.40 -21.05 16.68
C LYS A 212 7.25 -20.68 18.16
N ASP A 213 6.05 -20.30 18.55
CA ASP A 213 5.77 -19.96 19.93
C ASP A 213 5.32 -21.22 20.70
N SER A 214 6.20 -21.70 21.56
CA SER A 214 5.94 -22.90 22.39
C SER A 214 5.29 -22.60 23.73
N ASN A 215 5.19 -21.33 24.13
CA ASN A 215 4.90 -20.93 25.50
C ASN A 215 3.57 -20.21 25.71
N HIS A 216 2.73 -20.07 24.66
CA HIS A 216 1.48 -19.34 24.82
C HIS A 216 0.25 -20.23 24.84
N ASP A 217 -0.71 -19.81 25.66
CA ASP A 217 -2.08 -20.32 25.68
C ASP A 217 -2.61 -20.35 24.26
N ASN A 218 -2.67 -21.55 23.71
CA ASN A 218 -3.30 -21.77 22.42
C ASN A 218 -4.74 -21.25 22.52
N LEU A 219 -5.20 -20.50 21.53
CA LEU A 219 -6.60 -20.08 21.45
C LEU A 219 -7.56 -21.28 21.49
N SER A 220 -7.04 -22.45 21.17
CA SER A 220 -7.65 -23.75 21.43
C SER A 220 -6.56 -24.83 21.51
N ALA A 221 -6.86 -25.99 22.10
CA ALA A 221 -5.99 -27.16 22.07
C ALA A 221 -5.71 -27.69 20.63
N GLN A 222 -6.33 -27.10 19.63
CA GLN A 222 -6.26 -27.47 18.20
C GLN A 222 -5.52 -26.45 17.35
N SER A 223 -4.92 -25.41 17.95
CA SER A 223 -4.16 -24.40 17.24
C SER A 223 -2.67 -24.49 17.55
N ILE A 224 -1.87 -23.95 16.63
CA ILE A 224 -0.45 -23.70 16.86
C ILE A 224 -0.17 -22.24 16.48
N ARG A 225 0.66 -21.58 17.29
CA ARG A 225 1.02 -20.18 17.08
C ARG A 225 2.42 -20.03 16.54
N PHE A 226 2.56 -19.14 15.58
CA PHE A 226 3.82 -18.62 15.09
C PHE A 226 3.86 -17.10 15.26
N LEU A 227 5.06 -16.58 15.42
CA LEU A 227 5.34 -15.16 15.57
C LEU A 227 6.31 -14.74 14.48
N LEU A 228 5.89 -13.80 13.63
CA LEU A 228 6.77 -13.11 12.71
C LEU A 228 7.22 -11.79 13.34
N LYS A 229 8.52 -11.55 13.34
CA LYS A 229 9.13 -10.29 13.80
C LYS A 229 9.92 -9.64 12.69
N HIS A 230 9.76 -8.35 12.58
CA HIS A 230 10.60 -7.48 11.77
C HIS A 230 11.42 -6.58 12.70
N GLU A 231 12.73 -6.63 12.56
CA GLU A 231 13.67 -5.88 13.39
C GLU A 231 14.51 -4.97 12.49
N ASP A 232 14.63 -3.70 12.87
CA ASP A 232 15.48 -2.72 12.23
C ASP A 232 16.41 -2.11 13.27
N GLU A 233 17.74 -2.15 13.01
CA GLU A 233 18.77 -1.69 13.94
C GLU A 233 18.61 -2.20 15.39
N GLY A 234 18.16 -3.46 15.54
CA GLY A 234 17.91 -4.09 16.83
C GLY A 234 16.62 -3.66 17.52
N LYS A 235 15.77 -2.86 16.86
CA LYS A 235 14.44 -2.48 17.33
C LYS A 235 13.39 -3.35 16.66
N ASN A 236 12.44 -3.84 17.45
CA ASN A 236 11.29 -4.54 16.89
C ASN A 236 10.33 -3.52 16.27
N ILE A 237 10.19 -3.55 14.95
CA ILE A 237 9.37 -2.61 14.18
C ILE A 237 8.03 -3.19 13.74
N GLY A 238 7.88 -4.51 13.81
CA GLY A 238 6.63 -5.18 13.46
C GLY A 238 6.52 -6.56 14.09
N VAL A 239 5.30 -6.91 14.51
CA VAL A 239 4.96 -8.25 15.02
C VAL A 239 3.67 -8.71 14.37
N VAL A 240 3.71 -9.90 13.78
CA VAL A 240 2.53 -10.58 13.23
C VAL A 240 2.39 -11.94 13.90
N ASN A 241 1.24 -12.17 14.53
CA ASN A 241 0.88 -13.46 15.11
C ASN A 241 0.09 -14.27 14.09
N ILE A 242 0.43 -15.54 13.94
CA ILE A 242 -0.21 -16.47 13.03
C ILE A 242 -0.67 -17.68 13.83
N TYR A 243 -1.95 -17.98 13.80
CA TYR A 243 -2.56 -19.13 14.47
C TYR A 243 -3.11 -20.07 13.40
N LEU A 244 -2.58 -21.29 13.33
CA LEU A 244 -3.03 -22.33 12.42
C LEU A 244 -3.95 -23.31 13.17
N TYR A 245 -5.13 -23.54 12.61
CA TYR A 245 -6.14 -24.46 13.14
C TYR A 245 -6.31 -25.62 12.17
N ALA A 246 -6.15 -26.83 12.70
CA ALA A 246 -6.47 -28.03 11.92
C ALA A 246 -7.98 -28.10 11.67
N LYS A 247 -8.38 -28.47 10.46
CA LYS A 247 -9.80 -28.69 10.13
C LYS A 247 -10.30 -29.92 10.87
N THR A 248 -11.22 -29.73 11.83
CA THR A 248 -11.84 -30.80 12.60
C THR A 248 -13.35 -30.64 12.60
N SER A 249 -14.10 -31.71 12.91
CA SER A 249 -15.55 -31.64 13.03
C SER A 249 -16.05 -30.76 14.18
N LYS A 250 -15.18 -30.43 15.14
CA LYS A 250 -15.54 -29.64 16.34
C LYS A 250 -15.21 -28.15 16.21
N GLU A 251 -14.22 -27.80 15.40
CA GLU A 251 -13.82 -26.41 15.18
C GLU A 251 -14.09 -26.03 13.73
N ASN A 252 -15.01 -25.11 13.56
CA ASN A 252 -15.33 -24.52 12.28
C ASN A 252 -15.00 -23.02 12.28
N PHE A 253 -15.07 -22.40 11.12
CA PHE A 253 -14.75 -20.99 10.91
C PHE A 253 -15.52 -20.06 11.86
N GLU A 254 -16.81 -20.32 12.05
CA GLU A 254 -17.73 -19.51 12.86
C GLU A 254 -17.41 -19.62 14.36
N SER A 255 -17.08 -20.82 14.85
CA SER A 255 -16.71 -21.01 16.25
C SER A 255 -15.36 -20.34 16.57
N ILE A 256 -14.39 -20.43 15.66
CA ILE A 256 -13.10 -19.75 15.83
C ILE A 256 -13.32 -18.23 15.81
N ALA A 257 -14.13 -17.73 14.88
CA ALA A 257 -14.47 -16.31 14.81
C ALA A 257 -15.10 -15.79 16.10
N SER A 258 -16.05 -16.54 16.68
CA SER A 258 -16.68 -16.21 17.96
C SER A 258 -15.67 -16.19 19.11
N ASN A 259 -14.74 -17.14 19.14
CA ASN A 259 -13.67 -17.20 20.15
C ASN A 259 -12.74 -16.00 20.04
N ILE A 260 -12.36 -15.61 18.81
CA ILE A 260 -11.54 -14.42 18.55
C ILE A 260 -12.26 -13.15 19.03
N GLU A 261 -13.54 -12.99 18.69
CA GLU A 261 -14.35 -11.85 19.14
C GLU A 261 -14.43 -11.78 20.66
N THR A 262 -14.66 -12.91 21.33
CA THR A 262 -14.71 -13.02 22.78
C THR A 262 -13.36 -12.66 23.39
N ARG A 263 -12.25 -13.18 22.84
CA ARG A 263 -10.90 -12.82 23.27
C ARG A 263 -10.65 -11.33 23.12
N LEU A 264 -10.96 -10.75 21.96
CA LEU A 264 -10.77 -9.33 21.70
C LEU A 264 -11.59 -8.46 22.67
N LYS A 265 -12.79 -8.85 23.03
CA LYS A 265 -13.61 -8.19 24.05
C LYS A 265 -13.04 -8.32 25.47
N ASN A 266 -12.41 -9.45 25.79
CA ASN A 266 -11.89 -9.73 27.14
C ASN A 266 -10.47 -9.20 27.37
N ILE A 267 -9.66 -9.08 26.33
CA ILE A 267 -8.32 -8.44 26.42
C ILE A 267 -8.46 -6.98 26.83
N SER A 268 -9.65 -6.41 26.65
CA SER A 268 -9.87 -5.01 26.74
C SER A 268 -11.11 -4.73 27.59
N GLU A 269 -10.94 -3.99 28.41
CA GLU A 269 -11.54 -2.70 28.53
C GLU A 269 -11.60 -1.95 27.15
N PHE A 270 -11.64 -2.68 26.02
CA PHE A 270 -11.58 -2.17 24.68
C PHE A 270 -12.97 -1.88 24.12
N GLU A 271 -13.26 -0.65 23.80
CA GLU A 271 -14.28 -0.32 22.79
C GLU A 271 -13.76 -0.68 21.39
N CYS A 272 -13.75 -1.96 21.06
CA CYS A 272 -13.38 -2.42 19.72
C CYS A 272 -14.56 -2.21 18.76
N LYS A 273 -14.45 -1.23 17.88
CA LYS A 273 -15.33 -1.13 16.71
C LYS A 273 -14.88 -2.14 15.66
N ILE A 274 -15.27 -3.41 15.83
CA ILE A 274 -14.95 -4.47 14.86
C ILE A 274 -15.75 -4.22 13.59
N GLN A 275 -15.09 -3.79 12.54
CA GLN A 275 -15.67 -3.74 11.20
C GLN A 275 -15.42 -5.09 10.53
N LYS A 276 -16.43 -5.98 10.54
CA LYS A 276 -16.43 -7.19 9.71
C LYS A 276 -16.64 -6.76 8.26
N LYS A 277 -15.59 -6.72 7.48
CA LYS A 277 -15.70 -6.65 6.03
C LYS A 277 -15.30 -8.00 5.48
N VAL A 278 -16.18 -8.63 4.71
CA VAL A 278 -15.79 -9.70 3.79
C VAL A 278 -14.70 -9.10 2.89
N ALA A 279 -13.58 -9.77 2.78
CA ALA A 279 -12.48 -9.29 1.96
C ALA A 279 -12.82 -9.53 0.47
N ASP A 280 -13.62 -8.65 -0.10
CA ASP A 280 -14.09 -8.73 -1.49
C ASP A 280 -12.96 -8.63 -2.54
N ASN A 281 -11.71 -8.41 -2.11
CA ASN A 281 -10.56 -8.15 -2.98
C ASN A 281 -9.35 -9.04 -2.70
N ILE A 282 -9.53 -10.21 -2.08
CA ILE A 282 -8.40 -11.14 -1.87
C ILE A 282 -8.14 -11.90 -3.16
N LEU A 283 -6.96 -11.69 -3.75
CA LEU A 283 -6.50 -12.35 -4.97
C LEU A 283 -6.01 -13.79 -4.70
N ASN A 284 -6.66 -14.54 -3.83
CA ASN A 284 -6.29 -15.92 -3.54
C ASN A 284 -7.46 -16.88 -3.86
N PRO A 285 -7.42 -17.60 -5.00
CA PRO A 285 -8.47 -18.49 -5.41
C PRO A 285 -8.59 -19.77 -4.57
N LYS A 286 -7.64 -20.03 -3.67
CA LYS A 286 -7.66 -21.18 -2.76
C LYS A 286 -8.43 -20.93 -1.46
N LEU A 287 -8.87 -19.71 -1.21
CA LEU A 287 -9.65 -19.37 -0.03
C LEU A 287 -11.14 -19.64 -0.25
N GLU A 288 -11.74 -20.38 0.69
CA GLU A 288 -13.18 -20.63 0.75
C GLU A 288 -13.90 -19.49 1.48
N LYS A 289 -13.27 -18.95 2.53
CA LYS A 289 -13.79 -17.85 3.36
C LYS A 289 -12.66 -16.94 3.81
N ALA A 290 -12.96 -15.65 3.93
CA ALA A 290 -12.04 -14.67 4.49
C ALA A 290 -12.80 -13.54 5.19
N TRP A 291 -12.42 -13.26 6.44
CA TRP A 291 -12.90 -12.10 7.19
C TRP A 291 -11.73 -11.18 7.50
N TYR A 292 -11.96 -9.90 7.32
CA TYR A 292 -11.05 -8.84 7.72
C TYR A 292 -11.59 -8.12 8.95
N ILE A 293 -10.76 -7.98 9.97
CA ILE A 293 -11.11 -7.33 11.23
C ILE A 293 -10.08 -6.23 11.48
N GLN A 294 -10.55 -5.01 11.64
CA GLN A 294 -9.73 -3.85 11.92
C GLN A 294 -10.38 -3.02 13.01
N GLY A 295 -9.61 -2.49 13.93
CA GLY A 295 -10.15 -1.64 14.99
C GLY A 295 -9.10 -0.94 15.83
N ASP A 296 -9.50 0.16 16.42
CA ASP A 296 -8.74 0.83 17.47
C ASP A 296 -8.91 0.09 18.78
N LEU A 297 -7.81 -0.06 19.50
CA LEU A 297 -7.72 -0.70 20.79
C LEU A 297 -7.29 0.35 21.81
N GLU A 298 -8.17 0.69 22.75
CA GLU A 298 -7.84 1.64 23.82
C GLU A 298 -7.57 0.89 25.14
N TYR A 299 -6.46 1.21 25.81
CA TYR A 299 -6.09 0.74 27.15
C TYR A 299 -6.22 1.91 28.13
N PRO A 300 -7.38 2.15 28.75
CA PRO A 300 -7.62 3.34 29.57
C PRO A 300 -6.62 3.45 30.73
N GLU A 301 -6.34 2.33 31.42
CA GLU A 301 -5.42 2.30 32.56
C GLU A 301 -3.96 2.62 32.19
N LYS A 302 -3.55 2.31 30.94
CA LYS A 302 -2.17 2.51 30.46
C LYS A 302 -2.03 3.78 29.62
N GLN A 303 -3.11 4.51 29.35
CA GLN A 303 -3.17 5.64 28.41
C GLN A 303 -2.57 5.32 27.04
N PHE A 304 -2.64 4.03 26.66
CA PHE A 304 -2.07 3.51 25.43
C PHE A 304 -3.17 3.19 24.44
N ARG A 305 -2.96 3.60 23.19
CA ARG A 305 -3.82 3.26 22.05
C ARG A 305 -3.05 2.37 21.10
N ALA A 306 -3.62 1.23 20.76
CA ALA A 306 -3.12 0.32 19.75
C ALA A 306 -4.10 0.24 18.57
N PHE A 307 -3.63 -0.28 17.47
CA PHE A 307 -4.45 -0.57 16.32
C PHE A 307 -4.32 -2.07 16.01
N LEU A 308 -5.48 -2.71 15.78
CA LEU A 308 -5.57 -4.10 15.38
C LEU A 308 -5.83 -4.18 13.87
N MET A 309 -5.09 -5.03 13.21
CA MET A 309 -5.40 -5.54 11.88
C MET A 309 -5.30 -7.05 11.90
N SER A 310 -6.33 -7.72 11.40
CA SER A 310 -6.33 -9.18 11.37
C SER A 310 -7.16 -9.74 10.22
N TYR A 311 -6.82 -10.96 9.84
CA TYR A 311 -7.59 -11.78 8.91
C TYR A 311 -7.87 -13.14 9.55
N LEU A 312 -9.10 -13.61 9.39
CA LEU A 312 -9.46 -15.00 9.59
C LEU A 312 -9.78 -15.58 8.22
N ILE A 313 -9.02 -16.59 7.78
CA ILE A 313 -9.12 -17.19 6.46
C ILE A 313 -9.28 -18.69 6.57
N GLN A 314 -10.01 -19.27 5.62
CA GLN A 314 -10.21 -20.71 5.48
C GLN A 314 -9.88 -21.17 4.07
N SER A 315 -9.17 -22.28 3.98
CA SER A 315 -8.94 -23.05 2.76
C SER A 315 -9.31 -24.51 2.97
N ASN A 316 -9.18 -25.33 1.93
CA ASN A 316 -9.37 -26.79 2.03
C ASN A 316 -8.46 -27.43 3.09
N ASN A 317 -7.26 -26.87 3.34
CA ASN A 317 -6.25 -27.44 4.24
C ASN A 317 -6.39 -26.97 5.70
N GLY A 318 -7.29 -26.02 5.99
CA GLY A 318 -7.49 -25.56 7.37
C GLY A 318 -7.82 -24.09 7.47
N ILE A 319 -7.79 -23.58 8.68
CA ILE A 319 -8.13 -22.20 9.02
C ILE A 319 -6.88 -21.51 9.57
N CYS A 320 -6.68 -20.28 9.20
CA CYS A 320 -5.61 -19.43 9.69
C CYS A 320 -6.17 -18.11 10.22
N TYR A 321 -5.75 -17.73 11.41
CA TYR A 321 -5.97 -16.40 11.97
C TYR A 321 -4.64 -15.68 12.03
N ILE A 322 -4.59 -14.48 11.46
CA ILE A 322 -3.39 -13.65 11.37
C ILE A 322 -3.73 -12.31 11.99
N GLU A 323 -2.91 -11.83 12.92
CA GLU A 323 -3.12 -10.53 13.54
C GLU A 323 -1.82 -9.75 13.74
N SER A 324 -1.90 -8.45 13.61
CA SER A 324 -0.92 -7.49 14.11
C SER A 324 -1.62 -6.51 15.05
N ILE A 325 -1.03 -6.34 16.21
CA ILE A 325 -1.44 -5.33 17.21
C ILE A 325 -0.22 -4.46 17.45
N GLY A 326 -0.34 -3.19 17.18
CA GLY A 326 0.78 -2.25 17.30
C GLY A 326 0.32 -0.84 17.62
N PRO A 327 1.26 0.09 17.80
CA PRO A 327 0.91 1.49 17.93
C PRO A 327 0.13 1.95 16.69
N ARG A 328 -0.71 2.97 16.86
CA ARG A 328 -1.38 3.60 15.70
C ARG A 328 -0.36 3.95 14.62
N PRO A 329 -0.75 3.91 13.34
CA PRO A 329 0.11 4.35 12.25
C PRO A 329 0.74 5.70 12.58
N SER A 330 2.07 5.72 12.67
CA SER A 330 2.83 6.95 12.92
C SER A 330 3.07 7.66 11.60
N LEU A 331 2.99 8.99 11.60
CA LEU A 331 3.31 9.76 10.41
C LEU A 331 4.78 9.65 9.99
N ASN A 332 5.68 9.28 10.91
CA ASN A 332 7.12 9.36 10.71
C ASN A 332 7.82 8.06 10.33
N ASN A 333 7.09 6.92 10.22
CA ASN A 333 7.67 5.63 9.83
C ASN A 333 6.68 4.77 9.07
N TYR A 334 7.17 3.70 8.43
CA TYR A 334 6.37 2.78 7.61
C TYR A 334 6.09 1.43 8.28
N TYR A 335 6.28 1.31 9.59
CA TYR A 335 6.16 0.02 10.29
C TYR A 335 4.77 -0.60 10.17
N TRP A 336 3.75 0.25 10.19
CA TRP A 336 2.38 -0.17 9.98
C TRP A 336 2.14 -0.71 8.56
N GLU A 337 2.59 0.03 7.56
CA GLU A 337 2.43 -0.30 6.15
C GLU A 337 3.20 -1.60 5.81
N ALA A 338 4.39 -1.80 6.36
CA ALA A 338 5.17 -3.03 6.23
C ALA A 338 4.46 -4.21 6.92
N SER A 339 3.93 -4.03 8.14
CA SER A 339 3.17 -5.06 8.85
C SER A 339 1.88 -5.44 8.10
N LYS A 340 1.17 -4.45 7.58
CA LYS A 340 -0.01 -4.64 6.75
C LYS A 340 0.32 -5.46 5.50
N ARG A 341 1.38 -5.08 4.78
CA ARG A 341 1.79 -5.80 3.57
C ARG A 341 2.22 -7.23 3.86
N CYS A 342 2.95 -7.47 4.94
CA CYS A 342 3.32 -8.83 5.37
C CYS A 342 2.08 -9.71 5.57
N ILE A 343 1.06 -9.21 6.26
CA ILE A 343 -0.20 -9.93 6.47
C ILE A 343 -0.92 -10.19 5.14
N GLU A 344 -1.02 -9.18 4.27
CA GLU A 344 -1.66 -9.30 2.96
C GLU A 344 -0.97 -10.36 2.10
N LEU A 345 0.37 -10.39 2.07
CA LEU A 345 1.13 -11.41 1.35
C LEU A 345 0.88 -12.83 1.88
N ILE A 346 0.80 -13.00 3.20
CA ILE A 346 0.45 -14.29 3.80
C ILE A 346 -0.94 -14.71 3.34
N VAL A 347 -1.93 -13.82 3.36
CA VAL A 347 -3.31 -14.11 2.96
C VAL A 347 -3.41 -14.43 1.47
N GLU A 348 -2.75 -13.63 0.61
CA GLU A 348 -2.74 -13.81 -0.84
C GLU A 348 -2.07 -15.12 -1.26
N SER A 349 -1.04 -15.55 -0.54
CA SER A 349 -0.27 -16.76 -0.84
C SER A 349 -0.70 -17.99 -0.04
N PHE A 350 -1.66 -17.89 0.88
CA PHE A 350 -2.06 -18.99 1.76
C PHE A 350 -2.55 -20.22 0.97
N ASN A 351 -1.82 -21.33 1.12
CA ASN A 351 -2.04 -22.60 0.41
C ASN A 351 -2.05 -22.47 -1.14
N ASN A 352 -1.46 -21.40 -1.67
CA ASN A 352 -1.28 -21.18 -3.09
C ASN A 352 0.19 -21.39 -3.49
N LEU A 353 0.54 -22.60 -3.95
CA LEU A 353 1.90 -22.97 -4.35
C LEU A 353 2.36 -22.26 -5.64
N ASP A 354 1.43 -21.71 -6.42
CA ASP A 354 1.74 -21.04 -7.68
C ASP A 354 2.02 -19.54 -7.49
N PHE A 355 1.82 -19.01 -6.28
CA PHE A 355 2.00 -17.59 -5.97
C PHE A 355 3.40 -17.05 -6.30
N SER A 356 4.44 -17.88 -6.20
CA SER A 356 5.82 -17.47 -6.49
C SER A 356 6.20 -17.49 -7.96
N LYS A 357 5.27 -17.95 -8.84
CA LYS A 357 5.51 -18.07 -10.29
C LYS A 357 4.94 -16.89 -11.08
N GLU A 358 4.16 -16.06 -10.43
CA GLU A 358 3.56 -14.83 -10.97
C GLU A 358 4.42 -13.61 -10.66
#